data_5017cc8144d6cab96c8fa205c550f8c8
#
_entry.id   5017cc8144d6cab96c8fa205c550f8c8
#
_cell.length_a   1.000
_cell.length_b   1.000
_cell.length_c   1.000
_cell.angle_alpha   90.00
_cell.angle_beta   90.00
_cell.angle_gamma   90.00
#
_symmetry.space_group_name_H-M   'P 1'
#
loop_
_entity.id
_entity.type
_entity.pdbx_description
1 polymer ?
#
loop_
_entity_poly.entity_id
_entity_poly.type
_entity_poly.pdbx_seq_one_letter_code
_entity_poly.pdbx_strand_id
1 'polypeptide(L)'
;MRKTTLLTALATMALAMLSPVQAAAQSDTLKFTGTFTDQKGCPMRGVVVSNGFTCVQTDTKGNYELPYNSATKFVYFTVPADCEVPTHSATDNTACFYRQVVDSVKRYDFRLTRMPRGKEKSYKLIVIGDPQVTNAYGPYFQGPNDNAVRKSDIDRFTDETMADIKKTLASLPDDTPVYALSMGDNVQYYGGYNEKLEGQMRAVLGSTRMRTFSVIGNHDQDGKALFKRKWEEAWGPTDYSFDRGNVHYVCINNVIYYRGGAYYQPGELTDEQMAWLESDLSLVPKNKMVVLSYHIPFTFGNRTLKPNPNDMGKGHYASNRLEKILLMLDKFKGYQLFCGHTHFAINNEIELNGRQVLERCHAAACGDIWQSNLNIDGVPNGYYVYSVKGSKIDDCYYKGTRWDKSRQMTLFLADTDFNGESYAADWNLPRGKGIIVANVFNADSGWRLFAIENGVKTEMTRLQKTPCQDAFAVGYHHKYVKSNPYNFFSKRNGYLKMNHWYFYQPKDPKAIVTIVAKDRYGNTYTETSDKVVTEPFYNYAHYYVDEE
;
A
#
# COMPACT_ATOMS: atom_id res chain seq x y z
N MET A 1 52.91 70.35 -11.26
CA MET A 1 52.40 71.60 -11.82
C MET A 1 50.88 71.51 -11.95
N ARG A 2 50.28 72.58 -11.42
CA ARG A 2 48.92 73.09 -11.61
C ARG A 2 47.74 72.20 -11.25
N LYS A 3 47.19 72.55 -10.10
CA LYS A 3 45.84 72.63 -9.62
C LYS A 3 44.84 73.18 -10.62
N THR A 4 43.64 72.71 -10.67
CA THR A 4 42.45 73.54 -10.86
C THR A 4 41.25 72.94 -10.13
N THR A 5 40.80 73.69 -9.17
CA THR A 5 39.56 73.57 -8.39
C THR A 5 38.42 74.13 -9.25
N LEU A 6 37.26 73.49 -9.27
CA LEU A 6 36.00 74.17 -9.61
C LEU A 6 34.90 73.75 -8.66
N LEU A 7 34.44 74.72 -7.88
CA LEU A 7 33.14 74.69 -7.12
C LEU A 7 32.00 74.83 -8.14
N THR A 8 30.90 74.09 -7.89
CA THR A 8 29.60 74.54 -8.38
C THR A 8 28.49 74.10 -7.44
N ALA A 9 27.81 75.08 -7.02
CA ALA A 9 26.60 75.31 -6.28
C ALA A 9 25.51 74.21 -6.18
N LEU A 10 25.01 74.03 -4.93
CA LEU A 10 23.70 73.43 -4.61
C LEU A 10 22.58 74.32 -5.15
N ALA A 11 21.68 73.73 -5.93
CA ALA A 11 20.32 74.23 -6.15
C ALA A 11 19.34 73.18 -5.60
N THR A 12 18.76 73.52 -4.49
CA THR A 12 17.61 72.76 -3.86
C THR A 12 16.35 73.00 -4.69
N MET A 13 15.90 72.02 -5.43
CA MET A 13 14.51 71.94 -5.96
C MET A 13 13.73 70.92 -5.16
N ALA A 14 12.83 71.41 -4.33
CA ALA A 14 11.79 70.60 -3.68
C ALA A 14 10.79 70.15 -4.75
N LEU A 15 10.86 68.94 -5.21
CA LEU A 15 9.83 68.29 -6.04
C LEU A 15 8.85 67.58 -5.09
N ALA A 16 7.66 68.09 -4.97
CA ALA A 16 6.54 67.44 -4.30
C ALA A 16 6.25 66.14 -5.07
N MET A 17 6.65 64.99 -4.51
CA MET A 17 6.20 63.67 -4.98
C MET A 17 4.75 63.46 -4.57
N LEU A 18 3.83 63.70 -5.48
CA LEU A 18 2.54 63.09 -5.51
C LEU A 18 2.73 61.59 -5.74
N SER A 19 2.68 60.79 -4.66
CA SER A 19 2.58 59.34 -4.76
C SER A 19 1.24 59.00 -5.41
N PRO A 20 1.23 58.30 -6.56
CA PRO A 20 -0.02 57.70 -6.99
C PRO A 20 -0.40 56.64 -5.95
N VAL A 21 -1.52 56.81 -5.31
CA VAL A 21 -2.21 55.73 -4.64
C VAL A 21 -2.51 54.70 -5.73
N GLN A 22 -1.66 53.73 -5.87
CA GLN A 22 -1.98 52.54 -6.62
C GLN A 22 -3.11 51.87 -5.84
N ALA A 23 -4.33 52.10 -6.31
CA ALA A 23 -5.42 51.20 -6.02
C ALA A 23 -4.92 49.79 -6.41
N ALA A 24 -4.64 48.95 -5.43
CA ALA A 24 -4.40 47.55 -5.66
C ALA A 24 -5.67 47.03 -6.33
N ALA A 25 -5.63 46.93 -7.64
CA ALA A 25 -6.60 46.13 -8.37
C ALA A 25 -6.52 44.76 -7.73
N GLN A 26 -7.57 44.40 -7.03
CA GLN A 26 -7.82 43.03 -6.58
C GLN A 26 -7.83 42.23 -7.88
N SER A 27 -6.71 41.59 -8.22
CA SER A 27 -6.67 40.65 -9.31
C SER A 27 -7.67 39.59 -8.90
N ASP A 28 -8.80 39.51 -9.59
CA ASP A 28 -9.69 38.36 -9.51
C ASP A 28 -8.89 37.15 -9.93
N THR A 29 -8.19 36.56 -8.96
CA THR A 29 -7.49 35.29 -9.18
C THR A 29 -8.54 34.27 -9.52
N LEU A 30 -8.46 33.73 -10.72
CA LEU A 30 -9.39 32.71 -11.20
C LEU A 30 -9.48 31.59 -10.17
N LYS A 31 -10.70 31.14 -9.87
CA LYS A 31 -10.98 30.12 -8.84
C LYS A 31 -11.89 29.03 -9.39
N PHE A 32 -11.75 27.83 -8.84
CA PHE A 32 -12.81 26.85 -8.88
C PHE A 32 -13.74 27.11 -7.68
N THR A 33 -15.04 27.07 -7.90
CA THR A 33 -16.06 27.31 -6.88
C THR A 33 -17.08 26.18 -6.87
N GLY A 34 -17.90 26.10 -5.84
CA GLY A 34 -19.02 25.17 -5.79
C GLY A 34 -19.65 25.11 -4.41
N THR A 35 -20.62 24.23 -4.29
CA THR A 35 -21.36 24.00 -3.04
C THR A 35 -21.40 22.51 -2.71
N PHE A 36 -21.42 22.22 -1.41
CA PHE A 36 -21.71 20.90 -0.88
C PHE A 36 -23.03 20.90 -0.14
N THR A 37 -23.92 19.97 -0.50
CA THR A 37 -25.19 19.74 0.19
C THR A 37 -25.33 18.27 0.57
N ASP A 38 -26.10 17.99 1.61
CA ASP A 38 -26.50 16.62 1.93
C ASP A 38 -27.70 16.16 1.07
N GLN A 39 -28.14 14.93 1.27
CA GLN A 39 -29.28 14.33 0.55
C GLN A 39 -30.62 15.09 0.75
N LYS A 40 -30.71 15.95 1.75
CA LYS A 40 -31.89 16.81 2.02
C LYS A 40 -31.73 18.22 1.45
N GLY A 41 -30.57 18.52 0.82
CA GLY A 41 -30.24 19.85 0.32
C GLY A 41 -29.68 20.80 1.38
N CYS A 42 -29.39 20.30 2.60
CA CYS A 42 -28.79 21.14 3.66
C CYS A 42 -27.30 21.38 3.35
N PRO A 43 -26.78 22.61 3.57
CA PRO A 43 -25.39 22.94 3.39
C PRO A 43 -24.47 22.09 4.27
N MET A 44 -23.33 21.69 3.72
CA MET A 44 -22.31 20.89 4.44
C MET A 44 -21.06 21.73 4.69
N ARG A 45 -20.86 22.12 5.95
CA ARG A 45 -19.67 22.84 6.41
C ARG A 45 -18.51 21.88 6.66
N GLY A 46 -17.27 22.33 6.37
CA GLY A 46 -16.04 21.66 6.77
C GLY A 46 -15.65 20.47 5.89
N VAL A 47 -16.30 20.29 4.73
CA VAL A 47 -15.85 19.31 3.74
C VAL A 47 -14.56 19.82 3.11
N VAL A 48 -13.51 19.02 3.12
CA VAL A 48 -12.24 19.36 2.50
C VAL A 48 -12.32 19.12 1.00
N VAL A 49 -11.97 20.14 0.21
CA VAL A 49 -11.99 20.12 -1.26
C VAL A 49 -10.60 20.40 -1.77
N SER A 50 -10.18 19.70 -2.81
CA SER A 50 -8.85 19.79 -3.38
C SER A 50 -8.87 19.88 -4.92
N ASN A 51 -7.80 20.44 -5.47
CA ASN A 51 -7.49 20.46 -6.90
C ASN A 51 -6.20 19.69 -7.23
N GLY A 52 -5.63 18.94 -6.27
CA GLY A 52 -4.34 18.25 -6.41
C GLY A 52 -3.12 19.10 -6.04
N PHE A 53 -3.30 20.40 -5.72
CA PHE A 53 -2.24 21.31 -5.32
C PHE A 53 -2.47 21.91 -3.93
N THR A 54 -3.72 22.15 -3.57
CA THR A 54 -4.09 22.70 -2.28
C THR A 54 -5.46 22.17 -1.83
N CYS A 55 -5.74 22.31 -0.54
CA CYS A 55 -6.98 21.90 0.09
C CYS A 55 -7.63 23.10 0.77
N VAL A 56 -8.96 23.21 0.67
CA VAL A 56 -9.78 24.21 1.37
C VAL A 56 -10.96 23.53 2.04
N GLN A 57 -11.62 24.21 2.97
CA GLN A 57 -12.85 23.70 3.60
C GLN A 57 -14.07 24.51 3.17
N THR A 58 -15.21 23.83 3.05
CA THR A 58 -16.49 24.51 2.83
C THR A 58 -16.89 25.37 4.04
N ASP A 59 -17.51 26.52 3.77
CA ASP A 59 -18.02 27.45 4.76
C ASP A 59 -19.34 26.96 5.39
N THR A 60 -19.95 27.80 6.22
CA THR A 60 -21.25 27.49 6.88
C THR A 60 -22.42 27.36 5.92
N LYS A 61 -22.29 27.90 4.69
CA LYS A 61 -23.28 27.79 3.62
C LYS A 61 -22.98 26.65 2.66
N GLY A 62 -21.92 25.85 2.96
CA GLY A 62 -21.44 24.76 2.11
C GLY A 62 -20.64 25.22 0.89
N ASN A 63 -20.30 26.51 0.77
CA ASN A 63 -19.53 27.01 -0.36
C ASN A 63 -18.04 26.79 -0.18
N TYR A 64 -17.31 26.64 -1.28
CA TYR A 64 -15.85 26.65 -1.32
C TYR A 64 -15.30 27.50 -2.46
N GLU A 65 -14.12 28.02 -2.26
CA GLU A 65 -13.30 28.69 -3.28
C GLU A 65 -11.90 28.07 -3.27
N LEU A 66 -11.51 27.46 -4.37
CA LEU A 66 -10.27 26.76 -4.53
C LEU A 66 -9.42 27.50 -5.57
N PRO A 67 -8.17 27.90 -5.27
CA PRO A 67 -7.31 28.59 -6.23
C PRO A 67 -7.21 27.82 -7.55
N TYR A 68 -7.32 28.53 -8.66
CA TYR A 68 -7.16 27.93 -9.97
C TYR A 68 -5.70 27.56 -10.23
N ASN A 69 -5.48 26.40 -10.80
CA ASN A 69 -4.21 25.98 -11.36
C ASN A 69 -4.49 25.33 -12.72
N SER A 70 -3.78 25.75 -13.76
CA SER A 70 -3.98 25.24 -15.13
C SER A 70 -3.63 23.76 -15.28
N ALA A 71 -2.83 23.19 -14.36
CA ALA A 71 -2.49 21.78 -14.34
C ALA A 71 -3.52 20.92 -13.57
N THR A 72 -4.57 21.53 -13.01
CA THR A 72 -5.63 20.81 -12.29
C THR A 72 -6.38 19.89 -13.24
N LYS A 73 -6.40 18.59 -12.94
CA LYS A 73 -7.15 17.57 -13.70
C LYS A 73 -8.50 17.27 -13.08
N PHE A 74 -8.61 17.38 -11.76
CA PHE A 74 -9.82 17.05 -10.99
C PHE A 74 -10.10 18.11 -9.92
N VAL A 75 -11.38 18.33 -9.66
CA VAL A 75 -11.86 18.90 -8.41
C VAL A 75 -12.47 17.73 -7.61
N TYR A 76 -11.98 17.51 -6.41
CA TYR A 76 -12.35 16.36 -5.60
C TYR A 76 -12.41 16.71 -4.10
N PHE A 77 -12.90 15.79 -3.30
CA PHE A 77 -13.07 16.06 -1.87
C PHE A 77 -12.65 14.86 -1.03
N THR A 78 -12.17 15.14 0.19
CA THR A 78 -11.99 14.13 1.23
C THR A 78 -13.37 13.64 1.66
N VAL A 79 -13.69 12.36 1.41
CA VAL A 79 -14.99 11.79 1.79
C VAL A 79 -15.16 11.88 3.31
N PRO A 80 -16.16 12.63 3.81
CA PRO A 80 -16.34 12.80 5.25
C PRO A 80 -16.72 11.47 5.94
N ALA A 81 -16.24 11.27 7.17
CA ALA A 81 -16.44 10.02 7.91
C ALA A 81 -17.92 9.72 8.24
N ASP A 82 -18.78 10.72 8.24
CA ASP A 82 -20.22 10.60 8.50
C ASP A 82 -21.08 10.50 7.22
N CYS A 83 -20.42 10.40 6.06
CA CYS A 83 -21.09 10.25 4.77
C CYS A 83 -20.81 8.87 4.16
N GLU A 84 -21.77 8.39 3.37
CA GLU A 84 -21.55 7.25 2.49
C GLU A 84 -20.43 7.58 1.50
N VAL A 85 -19.64 6.58 1.13
CA VAL A 85 -18.65 6.73 0.05
C VAL A 85 -19.40 6.74 -1.27
N PRO A 86 -19.37 7.83 -2.06
CA PRO A 86 -19.92 7.82 -3.39
C PRO A 86 -19.18 6.79 -4.28
N THR A 87 -19.92 6.13 -5.16
CA THR A 87 -19.39 5.09 -6.04
C THR A 87 -19.71 5.39 -7.50
N HIS A 88 -19.01 4.73 -8.42
CA HIS A 88 -19.23 4.95 -9.86
C HIS A 88 -20.63 4.56 -10.30
N SER A 89 -21.19 3.47 -9.73
CA SER A 89 -22.57 3.07 -9.97
C SER A 89 -23.10 2.17 -8.84
N ALA A 90 -24.33 1.76 -8.93
CA ALA A 90 -24.92 0.79 -7.99
C ALA A 90 -24.28 -0.61 -8.05
N THR A 91 -23.64 -0.95 -9.16
CA THR A 91 -22.96 -2.24 -9.38
C THR A 91 -21.43 -2.14 -9.39
N ASP A 92 -20.90 -0.92 -9.32
CA ASP A 92 -19.47 -0.64 -9.25
C ASP A 92 -19.18 0.13 -7.94
N ASN A 93 -18.78 -0.58 -6.91
CA ASN A 93 -18.52 -0.06 -5.58
C ASN A 93 -17.12 0.57 -5.43
N THR A 94 -16.40 0.84 -6.54
CA THR A 94 -15.19 1.66 -6.48
C THR A 94 -15.54 3.13 -6.21
N ALA A 95 -14.72 3.80 -5.38
CA ALA A 95 -15.01 5.14 -4.89
C ALA A 95 -14.95 6.21 -6.00
N CYS A 96 -15.94 7.11 -6.03
CA CYS A 96 -16.05 8.20 -6.98
C CYS A 96 -16.31 9.54 -6.27
N PHE A 97 -15.27 10.20 -5.81
CA PHE A 97 -15.29 11.41 -5.00
C PHE A 97 -14.74 12.64 -5.74
N TYR A 98 -14.79 12.63 -7.05
CA TYR A 98 -14.16 13.65 -7.90
C TYR A 98 -15.04 14.04 -9.09
N ARG A 99 -14.66 15.16 -9.72
CA ARG A 99 -15.12 15.57 -11.06
C ARG A 99 -13.89 15.91 -11.89
N GLN A 100 -13.83 15.41 -13.11
CA GLN A 100 -12.80 15.81 -14.06
C GLN A 100 -12.99 17.28 -14.45
N VAL A 101 -11.90 18.03 -14.52
CA VAL A 101 -11.92 19.43 -14.93
C VAL A 101 -12.19 19.53 -16.42
N VAL A 102 -13.16 20.40 -16.77
CA VAL A 102 -13.47 20.82 -18.12
C VAL A 102 -13.16 22.32 -18.23
N ASP A 103 -12.39 22.72 -19.23
CA ASP A 103 -11.83 24.09 -19.35
C ASP A 103 -12.88 25.21 -19.24
N SER A 104 -14.05 25.00 -19.78
CA SER A 104 -15.16 25.97 -19.72
C SER A 104 -15.89 26.01 -18.38
N VAL A 105 -15.65 25.02 -17.47
CA VAL A 105 -16.38 24.87 -16.22
C VAL A 105 -15.47 25.29 -15.05
N LYS A 106 -15.94 26.26 -14.28
CA LYS A 106 -15.25 26.72 -13.06
C LYS A 106 -16.05 26.43 -11.78
N ARG A 107 -17.26 25.87 -11.92
CA ARG A 107 -18.14 25.54 -10.80
C ARG A 107 -18.42 24.04 -10.75
N TYR A 108 -18.16 23.43 -9.59
CA TYR A 108 -18.37 22.02 -9.32
C TYR A 108 -19.14 21.84 -8.02
N ASP A 109 -20.42 21.50 -8.13
CA ASP A 109 -21.30 21.25 -6.99
C ASP A 109 -21.34 19.76 -6.67
N PHE A 110 -21.42 19.43 -5.38
CA PHE A 110 -21.47 18.05 -4.89
C PHE A 110 -22.64 17.85 -3.93
N ARG A 111 -23.22 16.66 -4.00
CA ARG A 111 -24.26 16.21 -3.07
C ARG A 111 -23.84 14.90 -2.44
N LEU A 112 -23.82 14.84 -1.11
CA LEU A 112 -23.40 13.65 -0.36
C LEU A 112 -24.58 13.09 0.44
N THR A 113 -24.51 11.78 0.73
CA THR A 113 -25.48 11.09 1.59
C THR A 113 -24.87 10.92 2.96
N ARG A 114 -25.47 11.55 3.98
CA ARG A 114 -25.08 11.32 5.37
C ARG A 114 -25.53 9.95 5.83
N MET A 115 -24.65 9.25 6.52
CA MET A 115 -24.98 7.96 7.13
C MET A 115 -25.97 8.15 8.28
N PRO A 116 -27.01 7.33 8.40
CA PRO A 116 -28.06 7.50 9.41
C PRO A 116 -27.56 7.48 10.87
N ARG A 117 -26.47 6.70 11.12
CA ARG A 117 -25.86 6.55 12.46
C ARG A 117 -24.62 7.44 12.64
N GLY A 118 -24.34 8.37 11.69
CA GLY A 118 -23.11 9.15 11.68
C GLY A 118 -21.88 8.27 11.40
N LYS A 119 -20.68 8.74 11.75
CA LYS A 119 -19.43 8.00 11.50
C LYS A 119 -19.37 6.69 12.28
N GLU A 120 -18.76 5.69 11.67
CA GLU A 120 -18.58 4.37 12.25
C GLU A 120 -17.66 4.41 13.48
N LYS A 121 -18.02 3.63 14.52
CA LYS A 121 -17.15 3.39 15.68
C LYS A 121 -16.09 2.33 15.40
N SER A 122 -16.42 1.37 14.55
CA SER A 122 -15.56 0.29 14.10
C SER A 122 -15.96 -0.16 12.70
N TYR A 123 -14.99 -0.67 11.95
CA TYR A 123 -15.18 -1.21 10.59
C TYR A 123 -14.04 -2.17 10.24
N LYS A 124 -14.22 -2.91 9.15
CA LYS A 124 -13.15 -3.72 8.55
C LYS A 124 -12.55 -2.98 7.36
N LEU A 125 -11.22 -3.10 7.22
CA LEU A 125 -10.50 -2.67 6.04
C LEU A 125 -9.80 -3.88 5.43
N ILE A 126 -10.17 -4.22 4.20
CA ILE A 126 -9.48 -5.21 3.39
C ILE A 126 -8.38 -4.50 2.62
N VAL A 127 -7.13 -4.97 2.76
CA VAL A 127 -6.01 -4.43 1.99
C VAL A 127 -5.50 -5.50 1.04
N ILE A 128 -5.46 -5.18 -0.24
CA ILE A 128 -5.08 -6.07 -1.34
C ILE A 128 -3.77 -5.54 -1.90
N GLY A 129 -2.68 -6.28 -1.73
CA GLY A 129 -1.39 -5.97 -2.35
C GLY A 129 -1.38 -6.47 -3.79
N ASP A 130 -0.85 -5.71 -4.69
CA ASP A 130 -0.39 -6.07 -6.04
C ASP A 130 -1.22 -7.19 -6.72
N PRO A 131 -2.47 -6.94 -7.12
CA PRO A 131 -3.23 -7.90 -7.92
C PRO A 131 -2.58 -8.23 -9.25
N GLN A 132 -1.93 -7.26 -9.85
CA GLN A 132 -1.03 -7.32 -11.02
C GLN A 132 -1.52 -8.29 -12.10
N VAL A 133 -2.81 -8.19 -12.44
CA VAL A 133 -3.38 -8.99 -13.54
C VAL A 133 -2.78 -8.56 -14.87
N THR A 134 -2.44 -9.51 -15.71
CA THR A 134 -1.78 -9.25 -16.99
C THR A 134 -2.72 -9.46 -18.15
N ASN A 135 -2.40 -8.87 -19.29
CA ASN A 135 -3.09 -9.15 -20.56
C ASN A 135 -2.49 -10.37 -21.29
N ALA A 136 -1.51 -11.03 -20.69
CA ALA A 136 -1.01 -12.31 -21.16
C ALA A 136 -1.77 -13.45 -20.45
N TYR A 137 -2.10 -14.51 -21.15
CA TYR A 137 -2.37 -15.78 -20.52
C TYR A 137 -1.04 -16.25 -19.96
N GLY A 138 -0.92 -16.39 -18.63
CA GLY A 138 0.30 -16.78 -17.93
C GLY A 138 1.24 -17.64 -18.77
N PRO A 139 2.11 -17.07 -19.63
CA PRO A 139 2.95 -17.86 -20.54
C PRO A 139 3.97 -18.68 -19.77
N TYR A 140 4.05 -18.43 -18.48
CA TYR A 140 5.13 -18.91 -17.64
C TYR A 140 4.72 -20.06 -16.74
N PHE A 141 3.45 -20.18 -16.37
CA PHE A 141 3.01 -21.28 -15.54
C PHE A 141 2.41 -22.40 -16.38
N GLN A 142 3.14 -23.50 -16.43
CA GLN A 142 2.65 -24.75 -16.95
C GLN A 142 3.04 -25.83 -15.96
N GLY A 143 2.17 -26.06 -14.98
CA GLY A 143 2.31 -27.21 -14.13
C GLY A 143 2.28 -28.52 -14.95
N PRO A 144 2.86 -29.59 -14.43
CA PRO A 144 2.95 -30.86 -15.14
C PRO A 144 1.60 -31.47 -15.53
N ASN A 145 0.50 -31.00 -14.94
CA ASN A 145 -0.86 -31.48 -15.20
C ASN A 145 -1.73 -30.44 -15.93
N ASP A 146 -1.16 -29.35 -16.44
CA ASP A 146 -1.93 -28.22 -16.95
C ASP A 146 -2.37 -28.36 -18.40
N ASN A 147 -2.89 -29.54 -18.74
CA ASN A 147 -3.76 -29.70 -19.93
C ASN A 147 -5.17 -29.12 -19.71
N ALA A 148 -5.46 -28.65 -18.50
CA ALA A 148 -6.70 -28.02 -18.16
C ALA A 148 -6.75 -26.59 -18.72
N VAL A 149 -7.95 -26.11 -18.98
CA VAL A 149 -8.28 -24.78 -19.51
C VAL A 149 -7.46 -23.71 -18.77
N ARG A 150 -6.55 -23.05 -19.49
CA ARG A 150 -5.77 -21.93 -18.96
C ARG A 150 -6.69 -20.78 -18.62
N LYS A 151 -6.82 -20.46 -17.34
CA LYS A 151 -7.52 -19.26 -16.90
C LYS A 151 -6.61 -18.04 -17.08
N SER A 152 -7.19 -16.93 -17.51
CA SER A 152 -6.49 -15.65 -17.51
C SER A 152 -6.24 -15.18 -16.07
N ASP A 153 -5.28 -14.29 -15.90
CA ASP A 153 -4.95 -13.75 -14.57
C ASP A 153 -6.17 -13.06 -13.93
N ILE A 154 -6.96 -12.34 -14.73
CA ILE A 154 -8.18 -11.68 -14.22
C ILE A 154 -9.26 -12.71 -13.81
N ASP A 155 -9.37 -13.83 -14.50
CA ASP A 155 -10.28 -14.91 -14.11
C ASP A 155 -9.81 -15.57 -12.82
N ARG A 156 -8.50 -15.80 -12.67
CA ARG A 156 -7.93 -16.33 -11.44
C ARG A 156 -8.11 -15.38 -10.26
N PHE A 157 -7.82 -14.09 -10.46
CA PHE A 157 -8.07 -13.08 -9.42
C PHE A 157 -9.55 -13.07 -9.01
N THR A 158 -10.47 -13.20 -9.97
CA THR A 158 -11.92 -13.25 -9.73
C THR A 158 -12.34 -14.50 -8.97
N ASP A 159 -11.93 -15.68 -9.46
CA ASP A 159 -12.41 -16.98 -8.98
C ASP A 159 -11.65 -17.47 -7.73
N GLU A 160 -10.44 -16.97 -7.50
CA GLU A 160 -9.63 -17.35 -6.35
C GLU A 160 -9.69 -16.25 -5.27
N THR A 161 -9.00 -15.13 -5.47
CA THR A 161 -8.84 -14.10 -4.42
C THR A 161 -10.15 -13.38 -4.11
N MET A 162 -10.87 -12.91 -5.13
CA MET A 162 -12.12 -12.19 -4.90
C MET A 162 -13.25 -13.12 -4.44
N ALA A 163 -13.25 -14.39 -4.85
CA ALA A 163 -14.18 -15.38 -4.30
C ALA A 163 -13.91 -15.64 -2.82
N ASP A 164 -12.65 -15.73 -2.41
CA ASP A 164 -12.25 -15.86 -1.00
C ASP A 164 -12.63 -14.61 -0.18
N ILE A 165 -12.41 -13.42 -0.73
CA ILE A 165 -12.88 -12.16 -0.11
C ILE A 165 -14.40 -12.18 0.08
N LYS A 166 -15.17 -12.65 -0.91
CA LYS A 166 -16.64 -12.77 -0.78
C LYS A 166 -17.03 -13.72 0.35
N LYS A 167 -16.33 -14.84 0.53
CA LYS A 167 -16.54 -15.75 1.67
C LYS A 167 -16.21 -15.07 3.00
N THR A 168 -15.09 -14.34 3.07
CA THR A 168 -14.73 -13.55 4.25
C THR A 168 -15.82 -12.53 4.58
N LEU A 169 -16.32 -11.81 3.58
CA LEU A 169 -17.41 -10.84 3.76
C LEU A 169 -18.71 -11.48 4.24
N ALA A 170 -19.05 -12.67 3.72
CA ALA A 170 -20.22 -13.44 4.12
C ALA A 170 -20.12 -13.99 5.56
N SER A 171 -18.91 -14.16 6.09
CA SER A 171 -18.68 -14.53 7.49
C SER A 171 -18.84 -13.39 8.50
N LEU A 172 -18.92 -12.14 8.02
CA LEU A 172 -19.12 -10.96 8.85
C LEU A 172 -20.63 -10.65 8.97
N PRO A 173 -21.08 -10.08 10.08
CA PRO A 173 -22.44 -9.55 10.19
C PRO A 173 -22.76 -8.60 9.03
N ASP A 174 -23.97 -8.65 8.50
CA ASP A 174 -24.38 -7.88 7.31
C ASP A 174 -24.24 -6.36 7.48
N ASP A 175 -24.43 -5.86 8.70
CA ASP A 175 -24.30 -4.45 9.03
C ASP A 175 -22.87 -4.01 9.35
N THR A 176 -21.88 -4.91 9.26
CA THR A 176 -20.46 -4.55 9.43
C THR A 176 -20.01 -3.67 8.28
N PRO A 177 -19.59 -2.42 8.53
CA PRO A 177 -19.02 -1.59 7.49
C PRO A 177 -17.68 -2.18 7.02
N VAL A 178 -17.51 -2.29 5.70
CA VAL A 178 -16.26 -2.82 5.12
C VAL A 178 -15.79 -1.93 3.99
N TYR A 179 -14.53 -1.57 4.04
CA TYR A 179 -13.81 -0.80 3.02
C TYR A 179 -12.68 -1.63 2.45
N ALA A 180 -12.24 -1.30 1.26
CA ALA A 180 -11.06 -1.93 0.67
C ALA A 180 -10.08 -0.88 0.16
N LEU A 181 -8.81 -1.24 0.21
CA LEU A 181 -7.70 -0.47 -0.33
C LEU A 181 -6.82 -1.40 -1.16
N SER A 182 -6.76 -1.16 -2.48
CA SER A 182 -5.77 -1.78 -3.35
C SER A 182 -4.49 -0.96 -3.34
N MET A 183 -3.36 -1.64 -3.14
CA MET A 183 -2.07 -0.98 -2.91
C MET A 183 -1.30 -0.65 -4.19
N GLY A 184 -1.96 -0.67 -5.34
CA GLY A 184 -1.37 -0.41 -6.65
C GLY A 184 -0.98 -1.67 -7.40
N ASP A 185 -0.44 -1.47 -8.60
CA ASP A 185 -0.19 -2.52 -9.54
C ASP A 185 -1.43 -3.41 -9.73
N ASN A 186 -2.56 -2.76 -10.02
CA ASN A 186 -3.80 -3.47 -10.31
C ASN A 186 -3.66 -4.26 -11.60
N VAL A 187 -3.00 -3.66 -12.60
CA VAL A 187 -2.80 -4.23 -13.94
C VAL A 187 -1.35 -4.08 -14.37
N GLN A 188 -0.84 -5.08 -15.05
CA GLN A 188 0.44 -4.99 -15.77
C GLN A 188 0.21 -5.20 -17.27
N TYR A 189 0.52 -4.19 -18.07
CA TYR A 189 0.33 -4.24 -19.51
C TYR A 189 1.59 -4.72 -20.22
N TYR A 190 1.45 -5.83 -20.94
CA TYR A 190 2.48 -6.28 -21.89
C TYR A 190 2.10 -5.81 -23.30
N GLY A 191 3.01 -5.07 -23.95
CA GLY A 191 2.85 -4.62 -25.33
C GLY A 191 1.99 -3.36 -25.55
N GLY A 192 1.24 -2.89 -24.55
CA GLY A 192 0.45 -1.66 -24.66
C GLY A 192 -0.75 -1.61 -23.72
N TYR A 193 -1.35 -0.43 -23.59
CA TYR A 193 -2.53 -0.23 -22.77
C TYR A 193 -3.71 -1.09 -23.26
N ASN A 194 -4.41 -1.70 -22.32
CA ASN A 194 -5.57 -2.54 -22.57
C ASN A 194 -6.79 -2.03 -21.77
N GLU A 195 -7.61 -1.22 -22.41
CA GLU A 195 -8.80 -0.61 -21.80
C GLU A 195 -9.82 -1.64 -21.30
N LYS A 196 -9.95 -2.76 -22.00
CA LYS A 196 -10.85 -3.84 -21.59
C LYS A 196 -10.39 -4.46 -20.27
N LEU A 197 -9.10 -4.73 -20.12
CA LEU A 197 -8.53 -5.32 -18.90
C LEU A 197 -8.64 -4.36 -17.72
N GLU A 198 -8.38 -3.06 -17.94
CA GLU A 198 -8.58 -2.02 -16.92
C GLU A 198 -10.03 -1.98 -16.43
N GLY A 199 -10.98 -1.97 -17.38
CA GLY A 199 -12.41 -1.99 -17.07
C GLY A 199 -12.84 -3.26 -16.32
N GLN A 200 -12.32 -4.43 -16.70
CA GLN A 200 -12.57 -5.70 -16.02
C GLN A 200 -12.03 -5.65 -14.58
N MET A 201 -10.80 -5.15 -14.39
CA MET A 201 -10.19 -5.08 -13.06
C MET A 201 -11.00 -4.16 -12.13
N ARG A 202 -11.42 -3.00 -12.62
CA ARG A 202 -12.30 -2.11 -11.85
C ARG A 202 -13.63 -2.77 -11.50
N ALA A 203 -14.26 -3.43 -12.48
CA ALA A 203 -15.51 -4.14 -12.25
C ALA A 203 -15.38 -5.26 -11.19
N VAL A 204 -14.27 -5.99 -11.20
CA VAL A 204 -14.01 -7.06 -10.23
C VAL A 204 -13.79 -6.48 -8.83
N LEU A 205 -12.97 -5.44 -8.68
CA LEU A 205 -12.77 -4.76 -7.39
C LEU A 205 -14.03 -4.08 -6.86
N GLY A 206 -14.90 -3.60 -7.76
CA GLY A 206 -16.20 -3.00 -7.42
C GLY A 206 -17.33 -4.00 -7.21
N SER A 207 -17.11 -5.31 -7.42
CA SER A 207 -18.16 -6.34 -7.46
C SER A 207 -18.71 -6.77 -6.10
N THR A 208 -18.17 -6.27 -5.00
CA THR A 208 -18.57 -6.64 -3.63
C THR A 208 -19.22 -5.46 -2.91
N ARG A 209 -19.74 -5.70 -1.69
CA ARG A 209 -20.28 -4.61 -0.85
C ARG A 209 -19.21 -3.66 -0.27
N MET A 210 -17.91 -3.96 -0.44
CA MET A 210 -16.83 -3.07 -0.01
C MET A 210 -16.82 -1.79 -0.84
N ARG A 211 -16.55 -0.66 -0.18
CA ARG A 211 -16.21 0.58 -0.90
C ARG A 211 -14.72 0.57 -1.13
N THR A 212 -14.29 0.44 -2.39
CA THR A 212 -12.90 0.19 -2.76
C THR A 212 -12.22 1.46 -3.22
N PHE A 213 -11.09 1.77 -2.61
CA PHE A 213 -10.14 2.81 -3.00
C PHE A 213 -8.90 2.17 -3.61
N SER A 214 -8.17 2.90 -4.46
CA SER A 214 -7.00 2.35 -5.12
C SER A 214 -5.83 3.33 -5.11
N VAL A 215 -4.65 2.85 -4.78
CA VAL A 215 -3.37 3.52 -4.99
C VAL A 215 -2.91 3.18 -6.41
N ILE A 216 -2.18 4.07 -7.07
CA ILE A 216 -1.55 3.77 -8.36
C ILE A 216 -0.16 3.15 -8.15
N GLY A 217 0.16 2.08 -8.87
CA GLY A 217 1.47 1.44 -8.85
C GLY A 217 2.34 1.75 -10.07
N ASN A 218 3.53 1.18 -10.11
CA ASN A 218 4.45 1.42 -11.22
C ASN A 218 4.02 0.70 -12.51
N HIS A 219 3.42 -0.48 -12.42
CA HIS A 219 2.91 -1.19 -13.59
C HIS A 219 1.62 -0.59 -14.14
N ASP A 220 0.80 0.04 -13.31
CA ASP A 220 -0.40 0.78 -13.75
C ASP A 220 -0.05 1.96 -14.67
N GLN A 221 1.10 2.59 -14.50
CA GLN A 221 1.53 3.75 -15.28
C GLN A 221 2.71 3.47 -16.23
N ASP A 222 3.55 2.48 -15.95
CA ASP A 222 4.65 1.96 -16.78
C ASP A 222 5.51 3.06 -17.45
N GLY A 223 5.75 4.17 -16.73
CA GLY A 223 6.48 5.34 -17.24
C GLY A 223 5.87 6.03 -18.45
N LYS A 224 4.63 5.72 -18.80
CA LYS A 224 3.95 6.27 -19.98
C LYS A 224 2.83 7.22 -19.56
N ALA A 225 2.89 8.46 -20.04
CA ALA A 225 1.87 9.48 -19.77
C ALA A 225 0.46 9.01 -20.18
N LEU A 226 0.35 8.20 -21.24
CA LEU A 226 -0.92 7.62 -21.67
C LEU A 226 -1.51 6.71 -20.58
N PHE A 227 -0.70 5.82 -20.01
CA PHE A 227 -1.18 4.84 -19.03
C PHE A 227 -1.63 5.54 -17.76
N LYS A 228 -0.83 6.48 -17.24
CA LYS A 228 -1.22 7.31 -16.08
C LYS A 228 -2.53 8.05 -16.34
N ARG A 229 -2.69 8.68 -17.52
CA ARG A 229 -3.93 9.37 -17.87
C ARG A 229 -5.12 8.42 -17.91
N LYS A 230 -4.96 7.22 -18.50
CA LYS A 230 -6.01 6.21 -18.56
C LYS A 230 -6.40 5.67 -17.19
N TRP A 231 -5.42 5.48 -16.32
CA TRP A 231 -5.67 5.15 -14.92
C TRP A 231 -6.46 6.28 -14.23
N GLU A 232 -6.06 7.54 -14.42
CA GLU A 232 -6.77 8.70 -13.88
C GLU A 232 -8.21 8.81 -14.41
N GLU A 233 -8.46 8.46 -15.67
CA GLU A 233 -9.82 8.38 -16.25
C GLU A 233 -10.67 7.28 -15.59
N ALA A 234 -10.06 6.16 -15.21
CA ALA A 234 -10.74 5.02 -14.60
C ALA A 234 -10.95 5.19 -13.08
N TRP A 235 -9.98 5.73 -12.34
CA TRP A 235 -9.92 5.72 -10.88
C TRP A 235 -9.95 7.12 -10.24
N GLY A 236 -9.68 8.18 -11.00
CA GLY A 236 -9.63 9.56 -10.54
C GLY A 236 -8.24 10.04 -10.12
N PRO A 237 -8.15 10.99 -9.18
CA PRO A 237 -6.88 11.57 -8.75
C PRO A 237 -5.96 10.52 -8.13
N THR A 238 -4.64 10.66 -8.38
CA THR A 238 -3.62 9.76 -7.80
C THR A 238 -3.25 10.10 -6.37
N ASP A 239 -3.46 11.37 -5.99
CA ASP A 239 -3.15 11.92 -4.67
C ASP A 239 -4.46 12.44 -4.06
N TYR A 240 -4.95 11.76 -3.02
CA TYR A 240 -6.24 12.06 -2.42
C TYR A 240 -6.34 11.55 -0.99
N SER A 241 -7.39 11.96 -0.27
CA SER A 241 -7.67 11.50 1.06
C SER A 241 -9.15 11.15 1.27
N PHE A 242 -9.43 10.36 2.30
CA PHE A 242 -10.78 10.05 2.76
C PHE A 242 -10.79 9.74 4.25
N ASP A 243 -11.93 9.99 4.90
CA ASP A 243 -12.12 9.72 6.31
C ASP A 243 -13.04 8.53 6.56
N ARG A 244 -12.67 7.62 7.47
CA ARG A 244 -13.57 6.60 8.03
C ARG A 244 -13.41 6.55 9.54
N GLY A 245 -14.52 6.56 10.27
CA GLY A 245 -14.48 6.61 11.72
C GLY A 245 -13.62 7.77 12.23
N ASN A 246 -12.59 7.47 13.02
CA ASN A 246 -11.59 8.43 13.49
C ASN A 246 -10.23 8.26 12.80
N VAL A 247 -10.23 7.77 11.57
CA VAL A 247 -9.03 7.59 10.76
C VAL A 247 -9.12 8.45 9.51
N HIS A 248 -8.02 9.11 9.20
CA HIS A 248 -7.80 9.84 7.96
C HIS A 248 -6.86 9.02 7.09
N TYR A 249 -7.32 8.62 5.92
CA TYR A 249 -6.55 7.87 4.93
C TYR A 249 -6.05 8.83 3.86
N VAL A 250 -4.78 8.73 3.56
CA VAL A 250 -4.13 9.44 2.44
C VAL A 250 -3.60 8.41 1.47
N CYS A 251 -3.98 8.53 0.20
CA CYS A 251 -3.40 7.76 -0.90
C CYS A 251 -2.56 8.71 -1.74
N ILE A 252 -1.31 8.34 -2.03
CA ILE A 252 -0.39 9.21 -2.75
C ILE A 252 0.48 8.41 -3.74
N ASN A 253 0.64 8.93 -4.94
CA ASN A 253 1.50 8.34 -5.96
C ASN A 253 2.97 8.65 -5.65
N ASN A 254 3.69 7.68 -5.12
CA ASN A 254 5.11 7.82 -4.81
C ASN A 254 6.03 7.21 -5.89
N VAL A 255 5.52 6.99 -7.10
CA VAL A 255 6.29 6.46 -8.24
C VAL A 255 6.65 7.61 -9.18
N ILE A 256 7.92 7.97 -9.24
CA ILE A 256 8.43 9.00 -10.13
C ILE A 256 9.32 8.37 -11.18
N TYR A 257 8.96 8.54 -12.45
CA TYR A 257 9.73 8.02 -13.58
C TYR A 257 10.72 9.04 -14.11
N TYR A 258 11.90 8.57 -14.49
CA TYR A 258 12.99 9.34 -15.05
C TYR A 258 13.39 8.83 -16.44
N ARG A 259 14.14 9.62 -17.18
CA ARG A 259 14.73 9.28 -18.47
C ARG A 259 13.71 8.71 -19.47
N GLY A 260 12.61 9.43 -19.64
CA GLY A 260 11.57 9.05 -20.60
C GLY A 260 10.81 7.77 -20.23
N GLY A 261 10.79 7.42 -18.95
CA GLY A 261 10.04 6.27 -18.45
C GLY A 261 10.88 5.00 -18.27
N ALA A 262 12.19 5.05 -18.60
CA ALA A 262 13.07 3.86 -18.51
C ALA A 262 13.41 3.46 -17.06
N TYR A 263 13.37 4.42 -16.14
CA TYR A 263 13.70 4.19 -14.72
C TYR A 263 12.71 4.93 -13.82
N TYR A 264 12.42 4.38 -12.66
CA TYR A 264 11.68 5.05 -11.61
C TYR A 264 12.49 5.01 -10.31
N GLN A 265 12.27 6.02 -9.47
CA GLN A 265 12.84 6.01 -8.12
C GLN A 265 11.82 5.46 -7.13
N PRO A 266 12.21 4.46 -6.32
CA PRO A 266 11.33 3.90 -5.31
C PRO A 266 11.04 4.94 -4.22
N GLY A 267 9.76 5.09 -3.90
CA GLY A 267 9.32 5.80 -2.71
C GLY A 267 9.69 7.28 -2.66
N GLU A 268 9.41 8.04 -3.71
CA GLU A 268 9.67 9.48 -3.74
C GLU A 268 8.40 10.31 -3.96
N LEU A 269 8.36 11.53 -3.41
CA LEU A 269 7.33 12.53 -3.66
C LEU A 269 7.95 13.78 -4.28
N THR A 270 7.16 14.49 -5.11
CA THR A 270 7.54 15.80 -5.62
C THR A 270 7.34 16.90 -4.55
N ASP A 271 7.85 18.10 -4.78
CA ASP A 271 7.63 19.22 -3.88
C ASP A 271 6.15 19.64 -3.86
N GLU A 272 5.47 19.55 -4.99
CA GLU A 272 4.02 19.79 -5.09
C GLU A 272 3.22 18.79 -4.27
N GLN A 273 3.56 17.50 -4.33
CA GLN A 273 2.91 16.48 -3.52
C GLN A 273 3.17 16.68 -2.02
N MET A 274 4.37 17.10 -1.63
CA MET A 274 4.68 17.44 -0.24
C MET A 274 3.86 18.64 0.23
N ALA A 275 3.72 19.68 -0.60
CA ALA A 275 2.90 20.85 -0.28
C ALA A 275 1.41 20.50 -0.19
N TRP A 276 0.91 19.66 -1.11
CA TRP A 276 -0.44 19.14 -1.06
C TRP A 276 -0.70 18.32 0.22
N LEU A 277 0.20 17.41 0.58
CA LEU A 277 0.11 16.58 1.78
C LEU A 277 0.09 17.44 3.05
N GLU A 278 0.93 18.48 3.12
CA GLU A 278 0.93 19.43 4.22
C GLU A 278 -0.39 20.20 4.30
N SER A 279 -0.91 20.66 3.15
CA SER A 279 -2.21 21.35 3.04
C SER A 279 -3.36 20.46 3.54
N ASP A 280 -3.43 19.21 3.09
CA ASP A 280 -4.44 18.24 3.51
C ASP A 280 -4.35 17.96 5.02
N LEU A 281 -3.18 17.58 5.51
CA LEU A 281 -2.95 17.24 6.92
C LEU A 281 -3.16 18.44 7.87
N SER A 282 -3.02 19.68 7.39
CA SER A 282 -3.29 20.88 8.18
C SER A 282 -4.75 21.01 8.59
N LEU A 283 -5.67 20.45 7.80
CA LEU A 283 -7.10 20.46 8.01
C LEU A 283 -7.62 19.27 8.82
N VAL A 284 -6.76 18.31 9.13
CA VAL A 284 -7.12 17.09 9.85
C VAL A 284 -7.02 17.28 11.36
N PRO A 285 -8.07 16.93 12.14
CA PRO A 285 -8.01 16.95 13.60
C PRO A 285 -6.93 16.05 14.18
N LYS A 286 -6.12 16.55 15.12
CA LYS A 286 -4.96 15.84 15.68
C LYS A 286 -5.29 14.61 16.52
N ASN A 287 -6.54 14.44 16.92
CA ASN A 287 -7.05 13.25 17.62
C ASN A 287 -7.40 12.08 16.69
N LYS A 288 -7.23 12.22 15.37
CA LYS A 288 -7.35 11.11 14.42
C LYS A 288 -6.06 10.30 14.33
N MET A 289 -6.18 9.06 13.90
CA MET A 289 -5.08 8.29 13.32
C MET A 289 -4.96 8.66 11.83
N VAL A 290 -3.76 8.70 11.29
CA VAL A 290 -3.51 8.85 9.85
C VAL A 290 -2.96 7.55 9.29
N VAL A 291 -3.49 7.08 8.17
CA VAL A 291 -2.93 6.00 7.38
C VAL A 291 -2.45 6.60 6.07
N LEU A 292 -1.14 6.63 5.86
CA LEU A 292 -0.54 7.06 4.61
C LEU A 292 -0.27 5.83 3.75
N SER A 293 -0.89 5.79 2.58
CA SER A 293 -0.87 4.66 1.65
C SER A 293 -0.22 5.07 0.33
N TYR A 294 0.75 4.31 -0.11
CA TYR A 294 1.52 4.51 -1.32
C TYR A 294 1.97 3.16 -1.87
N HIS A 295 2.49 3.10 -3.09
CA HIS A 295 2.82 1.82 -3.70
C HIS A 295 4.19 1.29 -3.27
N ILE A 296 5.26 2.08 -3.46
CA ILE A 296 6.64 1.62 -3.26
C ILE A 296 7.12 1.95 -1.84
N PRO A 297 7.66 0.99 -1.07
CA PRO A 297 8.19 1.28 0.26
C PRO A 297 9.24 2.38 0.26
N PHE A 298 9.10 3.38 1.15
CA PHE A 298 10.13 4.39 1.35
C PHE A 298 11.42 3.80 1.94
N THR A 299 11.31 2.74 2.71
CA THR A 299 12.45 2.06 3.34
C THR A 299 12.90 0.82 2.59
N PHE A 300 12.73 0.77 1.29
CA PHE A 300 13.08 -0.41 0.50
C PHE A 300 14.41 -1.04 0.95
N GLY A 301 14.34 -2.23 1.53
CA GLY A 301 15.51 -3.00 1.96
C GLY A 301 16.17 -2.55 3.27
N ASN A 302 15.43 -2.06 4.29
CA ASN A 302 15.98 -1.65 5.60
C ASN A 302 16.98 -0.48 5.53
N ARG A 303 16.69 0.54 4.76
CA ARG A 303 17.52 1.75 4.72
C ARG A 303 17.37 2.54 6.01
N THR A 304 18.48 3.03 6.54
CA THR A 304 18.48 3.96 7.66
C THR A 304 17.94 5.32 7.21
N LEU A 305 17.23 6.04 8.07
CA LEU A 305 16.75 7.41 7.79
C LEU A 305 17.89 8.41 7.52
N LYS A 306 19.14 8.06 7.82
CA LYS A 306 20.30 8.89 7.54
C LYS A 306 20.80 8.65 6.12
N PRO A 307 20.84 9.68 5.26
CA PRO A 307 21.42 9.55 3.94
C PRO A 307 22.88 9.12 4.05
N ASN A 308 23.25 8.07 3.36
CA ASN A 308 24.65 7.73 3.19
C ASN A 308 25.21 8.64 2.05
N PRO A 309 26.20 9.49 2.32
CA PRO A 309 26.78 10.36 1.29
C PRO A 309 27.34 9.61 0.08
N ASN A 310 27.74 8.34 0.27
CA ASN A 310 28.27 7.47 -0.80
C ASN A 310 27.16 6.88 -1.69
N ASP A 311 25.90 7.06 -1.30
CA ASP A 311 24.74 6.57 -2.03
C ASP A 311 24.05 7.68 -2.85
N MET A 312 24.56 8.91 -2.78
CA MET A 312 24.09 10.03 -3.57
C MET A 312 24.21 9.73 -5.07
N GLY A 313 23.08 9.63 -5.75
CA GLY A 313 23.01 9.25 -7.17
C GLY A 313 22.45 7.85 -7.44
N LYS A 314 22.21 7.03 -6.42
CA LYS A 314 21.59 5.70 -6.55
C LYS A 314 20.16 5.62 -6.00
N GLY A 315 19.40 6.71 -6.05
CA GLY A 315 17.99 6.71 -5.67
C GLY A 315 17.71 6.92 -4.18
N HIS A 316 18.55 7.66 -3.46
CA HIS A 316 18.46 7.83 -2.00
C HIS A 316 17.73 9.09 -1.53
N TYR A 317 16.96 9.72 -2.38
CA TYR A 317 16.21 10.93 -2.04
C TYR A 317 15.02 10.66 -1.11
N ALA A 318 14.57 9.43 -1.05
CA ALA A 318 13.43 9.02 -0.23
C ALA A 318 13.66 9.27 1.26
N SER A 319 14.89 9.10 1.79
CA SER A 319 15.18 9.19 3.22
C SER A 319 14.87 10.57 3.82
N ASN A 320 15.21 11.65 3.12
CA ASN A 320 14.96 13.02 3.61
C ASN A 320 13.47 13.38 3.61
N ARG A 321 12.73 12.94 2.59
CA ARG A 321 11.28 13.18 2.51
C ARG A 321 10.52 12.32 3.49
N LEU A 322 10.91 11.07 3.70
CA LEU A 322 10.31 10.21 4.70
C LEU A 322 10.41 10.81 6.11
N GLU A 323 11.56 11.35 6.51
CA GLU A 323 11.69 12.02 7.81
C GLU A 323 10.73 13.20 7.94
N LYS A 324 10.63 14.06 6.92
CA LYS A 324 9.67 15.18 6.90
C LYS A 324 8.22 14.69 7.00
N ILE A 325 7.88 13.63 6.27
CA ILE A 325 6.55 13.00 6.32
C ILE A 325 6.27 12.48 7.72
N LEU A 326 7.20 11.75 8.33
CA LEU A 326 7.02 11.21 9.68
C LEU A 326 6.87 12.32 10.73
N LEU A 327 7.61 13.43 10.61
CA LEU A 327 7.46 14.60 11.49
C LEU A 327 6.08 15.28 11.31
N MET A 328 5.51 15.29 10.11
CA MET A 328 4.13 15.76 9.90
C MET A 328 3.12 14.82 10.55
N LEU A 329 3.31 13.51 10.42
CA LEU A 329 2.41 12.47 10.94
C LEU A 329 2.49 12.33 12.46
N ASP A 330 3.64 12.62 13.08
CA ASP A 330 3.86 12.51 14.54
C ASP A 330 3.00 13.49 15.36
N LYS A 331 2.41 14.49 14.71
CA LYS A 331 1.45 15.44 15.30
C LYS A 331 0.07 14.83 15.59
N PHE A 332 -0.21 13.63 15.07
CA PHE A 332 -1.51 12.98 15.20
C PHE A 332 -1.51 11.94 16.32
N LYS A 333 -2.69 11.48 16.71
CA LYS A 333 -2.86 10.47 17.77
C LYS A 333 -2.10 9.18 17.48
N GLY A 334 -1.94 8.84 16.20
CA GLY A 334 -1.16 7.72 15.71
C GLY A 334 -1.11 7.75 14.20
N TYR A 335 -0.27 6.94 13.61
CA TYR A 335 -0.20 6.79 12.16
C TYR A 335 0.31 5.40 11.76
N GLN A 336 0.05 5.02 10.52
CA GLN A 336 0.51 3.81 9.86
C GLN A 336 0.98 4.17 8.45
N LEU A 337 1.98 3.45 7.96
CA LEU A 337 2.44 3.52 6.59
C LEU A 337 2.10 2.20 5.90
N PHE A 338 1.35 2.26 4.79
CA PHE A 338 0.94 1.10 4.01
C PHE A 338 1.54 1.16 2.61
N CYS A 339 2.12 0.05 2.15
CA CYS A 339 2.69 -0.06 0.81
C CYS A 339 2.53 -1.48 0.24
N GLY A 340 2.87 -1.66 -1.05
CA GLY A 340 2.88 -2.90 -1.80
C GLY A 340 4.22 -3.11 -2.50
N HIS A 341 4.20 -3.39 -3.82
CA HIS A 341 5.36 -3.40 -4.74
C HIS A 341 6.33 -4.56 -4.59
N THR A 342 6.65 -4.99 -3.40
CA THR A 342 7.73 -5.95 -3.19
C THR A 342 7.30 -7.39 -3.41
N HIS A 343 6.01 -7.66 -3.51
CA HIS A 343 5.40 -8.99 -3.60
C HIS A 343 5.73 -9.92 -2.43
N PHE A 344 6.10 -9.36 -1.28
CA PHE A 344 6.33 -10.14 -0.07
C PHE A 344 5.92 -9.34 1.18
N ALA A 345 5.63 -10.06 2.24
CA ALA A 345 5.20 -9.47 3.50
C ALA A 345 6.41 -8.95 4.29
N ILE A 346 6.57 -7.64 4.38
CA ILE A 346 7.57 -7.06 5.27
C ILE A 346 6.96 -5.94 6.10
N ASN A 347 7.15 -6.02 7.41
CA ASN A 347 6.90 -4.91 8.31
C ASN A 347 8.23 -4.22 8.61
N ASN A 348 8.56 -3.18 7.85
CA ASN A 348 9.77 -2.39 8.08
C ASN A 348 9.63 -1.60 9.37
N GLU A 349 10.63 -1.73 10.23
CA GLU A 349 10.67 -1.05 11.52
C GLU A 349 11.56 0.18 11.40
N ILE A 350 10.94 1.36 11.50
CA ILE A 350 11.59 2.66 11.39
C ILE A 350 11.67 3.25 12.78
N GLU A 351 12.84 3.71 13.19
CA GLU A 351 13.00 4.46 14.43
C GLU A 351 13.07 5.96 14.13
N LEU A 352 12.17 6.72 14.76
CA LEU A 352 12.18 8.17 14.73
C LEU A 352 11.96 8.72 16.14
N ASN A 353 12.89 9.52 16.65
CA ASN A 353 12.79 10.19 17.95
C ASN A 353 12.44 9.24 19.12
N GLY A 354 13.01 8.03 19.11
CA GLY A 354 12.75 6.99 20.11
C GLY A 354 11.40 6.28 19.97
N ARG A 355 10.64 6.53 18.90
CA ARG A 355 9.42 5.81 18.56
C ARG A 355 9.67 4.83 17.42
N GLN A 356 9.14 3.63 17.58
CA GLN A 356 9.11 2.66 16.50
C GLN A 356 7.84 2.85 15.65
N VAL A 357 8.03 3.02 14.35
CA VAL A 357 7.00 3.14 13.33
C VAL A 357 7.07 1.94 12.41
N LEU A 358 5.93 1.44 12.00
CA LEU A 358 5.85 0.35 11.04
C LEU A 358 5.45 0.88 9.66
N GLU A 359 6.29 0.59 8.68
CA GLU A 359 5.92 0.61 7.27
C GLU A 359 5.54 -0.82 6.88
N ARG A 360 4.24 -1.03 6.63
CA ARG A 360 3.68 -2.34 6.31
C ARG A 360 3.64 -2.55 4.81
N CYS A 361 4.52 -3.40 4.33
CA CYS A 361 4.50 -3.84 2.95
C CYS A 361 3.63 -5.09 2.83
N HIS A 362 2.56 -4.97 2.05
CA HIS A 362 1.56 -6.00 1.89
C HIS A 362 1.99 -7.01 0.82
N ALA A 363 1.93 -8.29 1.15
CA ALA A 363 2.19 -9.37 0.21
C ALA A 363 1.23 -9.31 -0.98
N ALA A 364 1.70 -9.74 -2.15
CA ALA A 364 0.95 -9.65 -3.38
C ALA A 364 -0.21 -10.66 -3.45
N ALA A 365 -1.34 -10.21 -3.98
CA ALA A 365 -2.46 -11.08 -4.30
C ALA A 365 -2.19 -11.95 -5.54
N CYS A 366 -1.23 -11.57 -6.38
CA CYS A 366 -0.83 -12.33 -7.56
C CYS A 366 0.16 -13.47 -7.27
N GLY A 367 0.64 -13.63 -6.02
CA GLY A 367 1.74 -14.56 -5.74
C GLY A 367 2.99 -14.20 -6.55
N ASP A 368 3.61 -15.17 -7.20
CA ASP A 368 4.69 -14.89 -8.16
C ASP A 368 4.12 -14.55 -9.54
N ILE A 369 3.51 -13.37 -9.66
CA ILE A 369 2.91 -12.82 -10.90
C ILE A 369 2.06 -13.88 -11.62
N TRP A 370 1.15 -14.52 -10.90
CA TRP A 370 0.26 -15.59 -11.36
C TRP A 370 0.95 -16.86 -11.89
N GLN A 371 2.28 -16.98 -11.75
CA GLN A 371 3.01 -18.21 -12.05
C GLN A 371 2.79 -19.27 -10.96
N SER A 372 2.64 -18.82 -9.74
CA SER A 372 2.27 -19.67 -8.60
C SER A 372 1.44 -18.87 -7.58
N ASN A 373 0.82 -19.59 -6.64
CA ASN A 373 0.08 -18.99 -5.53
C ASN A 373 0.99 -18.71 -4.31
N LEU A 374 2.31 -18.68 -4.51
CA LEU A 374 3.29 -18.34 -3.49
C LEU A 374 3.99 -17.04 -3.83
N ASN A 375 4.08 -16.15 -2.87
CA ASN A 375 4.96 -14.99 -2.94
C ASN A 375 6.43 -15.42 -2.80
N ILE A 376 7.34 -14.54 -3.16
CA ILE A 376 8.79 -14.81 -3.15
C ILE A 376 9.30 -15.22 -1.76
N ASP A 377 8.68 -14.73 -0.71
CA ASP A 377 8.99 -15.04 0.69
C ASP A 377 8.30 -16.31 1.22
N GLY A 378 7.60 -17.06 0.37
CA GLY A 378 6.86 -18.27 0.74
C GLY A 378 5.50 -18.00 1.40
N VAL A 379 5.11 -16.75 1.56
CA VAL A 379 3.75 -16.39 2.00
C VAL A 379 2.77 -16.73 0.87
N PRO A 380 1.66 -17.44 1.12
CA PRO A 380 0.67 -17.68 0.07
C PRO A 380 0.10 -16.37 -0.46
N ASN A 381 -0.36 -16.33 -1.70
CA ASN A 381 -1.08 -15.18 -2.19
C ASN A 381 -2.34 -14.92 -1.35
N GLY A 382 -2.74 -13.67 -1.20
CA GLY A 382 -3.86 -13.36 -0.31
C GLY A 382 -4.07 -11.87 -0.10
N TYR A 383 -4.64 -11.54 1.06
CA TYR A 383 -4.98 -10.17 1.44
C TYR A 383 -4.98 -10.01 2.96
N TYR A 384 -5.04 -8.78 3.41
CA TYR A 384 -5.05 -8.45 4.84
C TYR A 384 -6.44 -8.00 5.28
N VAL A 385 -6.82 -8.39 6.49
CA VAL A 385 -8.07 -7.99 7.12
C VAL A 385 -7.76 -7.23 8.40
N TYR A 386 -7.93 -5.92 8.35
CA TYR A 386 -7.76 -5.04 9.49
C TYR A 386 -9.09 -4.79 10.19
N SER A 387 -9.08 -4.81 11.51
CA SER A 387 -10.16 -4.31 12.35
C SER A 387 -9.76 -2.94 12.86
N VAL A 388 -10.54 -1.92 12.50
CA VAL A 388 -10.29 -0.54 12.95
C VAL A 388 -11.36 -0.16 13.96
N LYS A 389 -10.93 0.37 15.12
CA LYS A 389 -11.82 0.82 16.19
C LYS A 389 -11.35 2.16 16.74
N GLY A 390 -12.19 3.17 16.61
CA GLY A 390 -11.81 4.54 16.97
C GLY A 390 -10.61 5.01 16.14
N SER A 391 -9.53 5.40 16.81
CA SER A 391 -8.28 5.90 16.18
C SER A 391 -7.15 4.85 16.26
N LYS A 392 -7.43 3.58 16.13
CA LYS A 392 -6.42 2.52 16.18
C LYS A 392 -6.80 1.31 15.31
N ILE A 393 -5.79 0.59 14.87
CA ILE A 393 -5.94 -0.78 14.39
C ILE A 393 -6.04 -1.66 15.64
N ASP A 394 -7.17 -2.35 15.79
CA ASP A 394 -7.50 -3.16 16.96
C ASP A 394 -7.16 -4.64 16.75
N ASP A 395 -7.11 -5.06 15.48
CA ASP A 395 -6.73 -6.40 15.06
C ASP A 395 -6.29 -6.41 13.60
N CYS A 396 -5.45 -7.37 13.21
CA CYS A 396 -5.06 -7.60 11.83
C CYS A 396 -4.62 -9.05 11.64
N TYR A 397 -5.14 -9.72 10.62
CA TYR A 397 -4.64 -11.02 10.19
C TYR A 397 -4.41 -11.05 8.68
N TYR A 398 -3.48 -11.88 8.26
CA TYR A 398 -3.29 -12.23 6.86
C TYR A 398 -4.27 -13.35 6.48
N LYS A 399 -4.93 -13.24 5.36
CA LYS A 399 -5.80 -14.27 4.81
C LYS A 399 -5.20 -14.78 3.51
N GLY A 400 -4.49 -15.89 3.57
CA GLY A 400 -4.09 -16.61 2.36
C GLY A 400 -5.33 -17.01 1.57
N THR A 401 -5.30 -16.82 0.24
CA THR A 401 -6.41 -17.21 -0.65
C THR A 401 -6.68 -18.70 -0.51
N ARG A 402 -7.92 -19.05 -0.14
CA ARG A 402 -8.39 -20.41 0.18
C ARG A 402 -7.79 -21.05 1.45
N TRP A 403 -6.93 -20.33 2.19
CA TRP A 403 -6.41 -20.81 3.46
C TRP A 403 -7.33 -20.43 4.62
N ASP A 404 -7.39 -21.27 5.65
CA ASP A 404 -8.08 -20.88 6.87
C ASP A 404 -7.40 -19.69 7.54
N LYS A 405 -8.17 -18.77 8.10
CA LYS A 405 -7.63 -17.57 8.79
C LYS A 405 -6.76 -17.89 10.01
N SER A 406 -6.89 -19.08 10.59
CA SER A 406 -6.04 -19.53 11.70
C SER A 406 -4.62 -19.86 11.26
N ARG A 407 -4.41 -20.09 9.97
CA ARG A 407 -3.08 -20.32 9.42
C ARG A 407 -2.36 -19.03 9.16
N GLN A 408 -1.49 -18.66 10.09
CA GLN A 408 -0.69 -17.44 10.03
C GLN A 408 0.80 -17.73 9.85
N MET A 409 1.17 -18.99 9.66
CA MET A 409 2.56 -19.41 9.44
C MET A 409 2.64 -20.75 8.72
N THR A 410 3.77 -20.97 8.09
CA THR A 410 4.26 -22.27 7.61
C THR A 410 5.56 -22.64 8.30
N LEU A 411 5.85 -23.94 8.38
CA LEU A 411 7.09 -24.45 8.95
C LEU A 411 7.91 -25.14 7.88
N PHE A 412 9.22 -24.98 7.91
CA PHE A 412 10.16 -25.77 7.12
C PHE A 412 11.43 -26.06 7.93
N LEU A 413 12.22 -27.05 7.49
CA LEU A 413 13.52 -27.34 8.10
C LEU A 413 14.62 -26.56 7.36
N ALA A 414 15.52 -25.93 8.11
CA ALA A 414 16.60 -25.13 7.54
C ALA A 414 17.58 -25.95 6.69
N ASP A 415 17.68 -27.26 6.93
CA ASP A 415 18.51 -28.20 6.18
C ASP A 415 17.71 -28.99 5.12
N THR A 416 16.52 -28.54 4.75
CA THR A 416 15.71 -29.19 3.71
C THR A 416 16.44 -29.14 2.37
N ASP A 417 16.57 -30.30 1.76
CA ASP A 417 17.13 -30.52 0.44
C ASP A 417 16.00 -30.79 -0.56
N PHE A 418 15.94 -29.98 -1.60
CA PHE A 418 15.01 -30.20 -2.70
C PHE A 418 15.82 -30.50 -3.98
N ASN A 419 15.59 -31.63 -4.61
CA ASN A 419 16.26 -32.04 -5.84
C ASN A 419 17.81 -32.18 -5.73
N GLY A 420 18.33 -32.60 -4.56
CA GLY A 420 19.76 -32.71 -4.31
C GLY A 420 20.46 -31.37 -4.07
N GLU A 421 19.71 -30.29 -3.90
CA GLU A 421 20.24 -28.97 -3.54
C GLU A 421 19.72 -28.51 -2.19
N SER A 422 20.62 -28.19 -1.28
CA SER A 422 20.27 -27.56 -0.01
C SER A 422 20.18 -26.06 -0.19
N TYR A 423 18.97 -25.53 -0.32
CA TYR A 423 18.74 -24.10 -0.48
C TYR A 423 19.02 -23.30 0.79
N ALA A 424 18.83 -23.90 1.95
CA ALA A 424 19.10 -23.27 3.23
C ALA A 424 20.59 -22.96 3.47
N ALA A 425 21.49 -23.78 2.92
CA ALA A 425 22.94 -23.61 3.11
C ALA A 425 23.48 -22.29 2.54
N ASP A 426 22.83 -21.76 1.51
CA ASP A 426 23.27 -20.55 0.81
C ASP A 426 22.70 -19.24 1.41
N TRP A 427 21.79 -19.34 2.38
CA TRP A 427 20.99 -18.20 2.84
C TRP A 427 21.28 -17.72 4.26
N ASN A 428 22.45 -18.02 4.81
CA ASN A 428 22.83 -17.64 6.17
C ASN A 428 21.77 -18.00 7.25
N LEU A 429 20.91 -18.96 6.97
CA LEU A 429 20.07 -19.57 7.99
C LEU A 429 20.96 -20.25 9.04
N PRO A 430 20.49 -20.38 10.29
CA PRO A 430 21.23 -21.14 11.29
C PRO A 430 21.55 -22.53 10.74
N ARG A 431 22.81 -22.93 10.82
CA ARG A 431 23.24 -24.25 10.35
C ARG A 431 23.06 -25.27 11.47
N GLY A 432 22.42 -26.34 11.17
CA GLY A 432 22.20 -27.43 12.12
C GLY A 432 21.12 -28.38 11.59
N LYS A 433 21.24 -29.64 11.96
CA LYS A 433 20.27 -30.66 11.52
C LYS A 433 18.94 -30.47 12.26
N GLY A 434 17.87 -30.44 11.49
CA GLY A 434 16.52 -30.39 12.04
C GLY A 434 16.13 -29.05 12.66
N ILE A 435 16.81 -27.94 12.32
CA ILE A 435 16.38 -26.60 12.74
C ILE A 435 15.03 -26.29 12.11
N ILE A 436 14.04 -25.99 12.94
CA ILE A 436 12.71 -25.59 12.52
C ILE A 436 12.71 -24.08 12.26
N VAL A 437 12.27 -23.68 11.08
CA VAL A 437 12.02 -22.30 10.71
C VAL A 437 10.53 -22.09 10.57
N ALA A 438 10.00 -21.07 11.25
CA ALA A 438 8.62 -20.63 11.11
C ALA A 438 8.60 -19.35 10.26
N ASN A 439 7.95 -19.42 9.10
CA ASN A 439 7.63 -18.30 8.23
C ASN A 439 6.27 -17.76 8.67
N VAL A 440 6.25 -16.61 9.33
CA VAL A 440 5.04 -16.00 9.91
C VAL A 440 4.55 -14.86 9.03
N PHE A 441 3.39 -15.02 8.40
CA PHE A 441 2.94 -14.23 7.25
C PHE A 441 2.81 -12.71 7.49
N ASN A 442 2.56 -12.27 8.72
CA ASN A 442 2.36 -10.85 9.04
C ASN A 442 3.14 -10.40 10.29
N ALA A 443 4.25 -11.11 10.61
CA ALA A 443 4.99 -10.81 11.82
C ALA A 443 5.70 -9.45 11.76
N ASP A 444 5.70 -8.79 12.90
CA ASP A 444 6.48 -7.59 13.21
C ASP A 444 7.13 -7.75 14.59
N SER A 445 7.80 -6.71 15.10
CA SER A 445 8.46 -6.73 16.41
C SER A 445 7.51 -6.96 17.61
N GLY A 446 6.21 -6.82 17.41
CA GLY A 446 5.21 -7.12 18.44
C GLY A 446 4.82 -8.60 18.54
N TRP A 447 5.30 -9.44 17.63
CA TRP A 447 5.05 -10.88 17.68
C TRP A 447 6.07 -11.59 18.55
N ARG A 448 5.62 -12.64 19.24
CA ARG A 448 6.47 -13.55 20.01
C ARG A 448 6.14 -15.00 19.65
N LEU A 449 7.15 -15.78 19.33
CA LEU A 449 7.02 -17.20 19.03
C LEU A 449 7.69 -18.05 20.09
N PHE A 450 7.06 -19.18 20.36
CA PHE A 450 7.57 -20.15 21.33
C PHE A 450 7.53 -21.55 20.73
N ALA A 451 8.61 -22.29 20.93
CA ALA A 451 8.65 -23.73 20.70
C ALA A 451 8.36 -24.46 22.01
N ILE A 452 7.49 -25.47 21.95
CA ILE A 452 7.19 -26.37 23.07
C ILE A 452 7.68 -27.75 22.67
N GLU A 453 8.77 -28.19 23.29
CA GLU A 453 9.37 -29.50 23.09
C GLU A 453 9.31 -30.28 24.40
N ASN A 454 8.70 -31.48 24.40
CA ASN A 454 8.54 -32.31 25.58
C ASN A 454 8.00 -31.56 26.82
N GLY A 455 7.02 -30.64 26.58
CA GLY A 455 6.42 -29.82 27.63
C GLY A 455 7.27 -28.57 28.05
N VAL A 456 8.49 -28.42 27.53
CA VAL A 456 9.36 -27.28 27.83
C VAL A 456 9.13 -26.17 26.79
N LYS A 457 8.72 -25.00 27.27
CA LYS A 457 8.49 -23.81 26.43
C LYS A 457 9.76 -22.98 26.31
N THR A 458 10.21 -22.72 25.09
CA THR A 458 11.39 -21.91 24.77
C THR A 458 11.01 -20.83 23.76
N GLU A 459 11.44 -19.59 23.95
CA GLU A 459 11.21 -18.53 22.98
C GLU A 459 12.10 -18.73 21.73
N MET A 460 11.51 -18.65 20.55
CA MET A 460 12.21 -18.79 19.28
C MET A 460 12.98 -17.51 18.94
N THR A 461 14.09 -17.65 18.25
CA THR A 461 14.90 -16.51 17.80
C THR A 461 14.36 -15.95 16.49
N ARG A 462 14.04 -14.66 16.47
CA ARG A 462 13.64 -13.96 15.24
C ARG A 462 14.86 -13.72 14.36
N LEU A 463 14.75 -14.10 13.08
CA LEU A 463 15.73 -13.74 12.06
C LEU A 463 15.50 -12.27 11.65
N GLN A 464 16.56 -11.48 11.74
CA GLN A 464 16.50 -10.07 11.35
C GLN A 464 17.66 -9.75 10.41
N LYS A 465 17.37 -8.95 9.37
CA LYS A 465 18.40 -8.42 8.45
C LYS A 465 19.24 -9.49 7.75
N THR A 466 18.81 -10.72 7.77
CA THR A 466 19.49 -11.84 7.13
C THR A 466 18.85 -12.11 5.79
N PRO A 467 19.60 -12.08 4.68
CA PRO A 467 19.08 -12.54 3.39
C PRO A 467 18.72 -14.01 3.51
N CYS A 468 17.47 -14.36 3.26
CA CYS A 468 17.00 -15.73 3.32
C CYS A 468 15.77 -15.94 2.42
N GLN A 469 15.52 -17.17 2.03
CA GLN A 469 14.35 -17.57 1.25
C GLN A 469 13.66 -18.76 1.92
N ASP A 470 12.35 -18.88 1.69
CA ASP A 470 11.58 -20.02 2.12
C ASP A 470 11.99 -21.25 1.29
N ALA A 471 12.47 -22.28 1.97
CA ALA A 471 12.99 -23.47 1.30
C ALA A 471 11.92 -24.20 0.48
N PHE A 472 10.66 -24.21 0.97
CA PHE A 472 9.55 -24.80 0.22
C PHE A 472 9.26 -24.00 -1.05
N ALA A 473 9.16 -22.67 -0.94
CA ALA A 473 8.88 -21.81 -2.09
C ALA A 473 9.97 -21.94 -3.16
N VAL A 474 11.23 -21.94 -2.75
CA VAL A 474 12.36 -22.16 -3.67
C VAL A 474 12.27 -23.52 -4.35
N GLY A 475 12.10 -24.59 -3.59
CA GLY A 475 11.98 -25.94 -4.13
C GLY A 475 10.79 -26.11 -5.07
N TYR A 476 9.65 -25.54 -4.70
CA TYR A 476 8.44 -25.53 -5.53
C TYR A 476 8.68 -24.86 -6.89
N HIS A 477 9.24 -23.66 -6.90
CA HIS A 477 9.48 -22.93 -8.13
C HIS A 477 10.55 -23.61 -9.00
N HIS A 478 11.60 -24.15 -8.43
CA HIS A 478 12.60 -24.94 -9.17
C HIS A 478 12.02 -26.21 -9.78
N LYS A 479 11.15 -26.90 -9.07
CA LYS A 479 10.57 -28.18 -9.53
C LYS A 479 9.44 -27.99 -10.54
N TYR A 480 8.56 -27.03 -10.29
CA TYR A 480 7.29 -26.92 -11.03
C TYR A 480 7.17 -25.67 -11.91
N VAL A 481 7.75 -24.53 -11.51
CA VAL A 481 7.64 -23.26 -12.24
C VAL A 481 8.82 -22.99 -13.19
N LYS A 482 9.58 -23.95 -13.56
CA LYS A 482 10.87 -23.97 -14.29
C LYS A 482 11.25 -22.80 -15.21
N SER A 483 10.29 -22.00 -15.66
CA SER A 483 10.45 -20.92 -16.64
C SER A 483 10.39 -19.51 -16.04
N ASN A 484 10.68 -19.34 -14.74
CA ASN A 484 10.64 -18.00 -14.14
C ASN A 484 11.68 -17.05 -14.80
N PRO A 485 11.26 -16.12 -15.68
CA PRO A 485 12.19 -15.26 -16.42
C PRO A 485 12.90 -14.26 -15.49
N TYR A 486 12.35 -13.97 -14.32
CA TYR A 486 12.93 -13.03 -13.36
C TYR A 486 13.88 -13.69 -12.37
N ASN A 487 13.88 -15.02 -12.33
CA ASN A 487 14.77 -15.81 -11.48
C ASN A 487 14.79 -15.33 -10.00
N PHE A 488 13.62 -14.95 -9.48
CA PHE A 488 13.47 -14.43 -8.11
C PHE A 488 13.95 -15.41 -7.05
N PHE A 489 13.87 -16.71 -7.34
CA PHE A 489 14.31 -17.78 -6.47
C PHE A 489 15.75 -18.24 -6.77
N SER A 490 16.54 -17.43 -7.45
CA SER A 490 17.95 -17.73 -7.67
C SER A 490 18.80 -17.36 -6.46
N LYS A 491 19.92 -18.08 -6.31
CA LYS A 491 20.97 -17.80 -5.32
C LYS A 491 21.48 -16.35 -5.34
N ARG A 492 21.24 -15.60 -6.44
CA ARG A 492 21.67 -14.21 -6.61
C ARG A 492 20.75 -13.19 -5.97
N ASN A 493 19.53 -13.55 -5.61
CA ASN A 493 18.54 -12.64 -5.02
C ASN A 493 18.58 -12.58 -3.48
N GLY A 494 19.68 -13.00 -2.86
CA GLY A 494 19.89 -12.96 -1.41
C GLY A 494 19.98 -11.57 -0.77
N TYR A 495 19.55 -10.53 -1.46
CA TYR A 495 19.47 -9.19 -0.88
C TYR A 495 18.14 -8.89 -0.15
N LEU A 496 17.18 -9.77 -0.25
CA LEU A 496 15.91 -9.64 0.45
C LEU A 496 16.09 -10.01 1.92
N LYS A 497 15.99 -9.01 2.78
CA LYS A 497 16.16 -9.18 4.23
C LYS A 497 14.79 -9.38 4.86
N MET A 498 14.35 -10.62 4.91
CA MET A 498 13.11 -10.98 5.59
C MET A 498 13.25 -10.74 7.09
N ASN A 499 12.18 -10.32 7.73
CA ASN A 499 12.14 -10.04 9.16
C ASN A 499 10.96 -10.71 9.88
N HIS A 500 10.28 -11.63 9.20
CA HIS A 500 9.10 -12.31 9.71
C HIS A 500 9.33 -13.82 9.93
N TRP A 501 10.59 -14.27 10.00
CA TRP A 501 10.97 -15.65 10.22
C TRP A 501 11.58 -15.84 11.60
N TYR A 502 11.32 -17.02 12.19
CA TYR A 502 11.80 -17.41 13.50
C TYR A 502 12.36 -18.81 13.43
N PHE A 503 13.38 -19.11 14.22
CA PHE A 503 13.99 -20.44 14.23
C PHE A 503 14.12 -21.01 15.63
N TYR A 504 14.09 -22.33 15.69
CA TYR A 504 14.31 -23.14 16.87
C TYR A 504 15.13 -24.37 16.54
N GLN A 505 16.15 -24.66 17.36
CA GLN A 505 16.90 -25.90 17.31
C GLN A 505 16.32 -26.90 18.30
N PRO A 506 15.64 -27.98 17.87
CA PRO A 506 15.19 -29.03 18.76
C PRO A 506 16.35 -29.69 19.52
N LYS A 507 16.14 -30.01 20.78
CA LYS A 507 17.10 -30.78 21.59
C LYS A 507 17.03 -32.26 21.26
N ASP A 508 15.84 -32.77 20.99
CA ASP A 508 15.58 -34.10 20.49
C ASP A 508 15.08 -34.03 19.02
N PRO A 509 15.90 -34.48 18.07
CA PRO A 509 15.49 -34.45 16.64
C PRO A 509 14.25 -35.29 16.31
N LYS A 510 13.80 -36.14 17.23
CA LYS A 510 12.61 -36.98 17.05
C LYS A 510 11.36 -36.41 17.73
N ALA A 511 11.54 -35.37 18.54
CA ALA A 511 10.41 -34.76 19.22
C ALA A 511 9.50 -34.00 18.25
N ILE A 512 8.20 -34.15 18.41
CA ILE A 512 7.24 -33.25 17.79
C ILE A 512 7.24 -31.96 18.59
N VAL A 513 7.64 -30.87 17.94
CA VAL A 513 7.70 -29.54 18.54
C VAL A 513 6.45 -28.77 18.15
N THR A 514 5.75 -28.24 19.14
CA THR A 514 4.62 -27.32 18.91
C THR A 514 5.12 -25.90 18.87
N ILE A 515 4.86 -25.20 17.78
CA ILE A 515 5.18 -23.77 17.61
C ILE A 515 3.92 -22.96 17.94
N VAL A 516 4.06 -22.02 18.88
CA VAL A 516 2.98 -21.14 19.31
C VAL A 516 3.40 -19.70 19.00
N ALA A 517 2.70 -19.07 18.07
CA ALA A 517 2.88 -17.67 17.70
C ALA A 517 1.83 -16.81 18.39
N LYS A 518 2.26 -15.72 19.01
CA LYS A 518 1.38 -14.72 19.61
C LYS A 518 1.62 -13.38 18.93
N ASP A 519 0.55 -12.80 18.34
CA ASP A 519 0.64 -11.51 17.67
C ASP A 519 0.58 -10.32 18.66
N ARG A 520 0.75 -9.11 18.14
CA ARG A 520 0.67 -7.88 18.93
C ARG A 520 -0.73 -7.56 19.46
N TYR A 521 -1.76 -8.21 18.92
CA TYR A 521 -3.17 -8.00 19.32
C TYR A 521 -3.62 -9.00 20.38
N GLY A 522 -2.79 -10.02 20.65
CA GLY A 522 -3.03 -11.07 21.65
C GLY A 522 -3.60 -12.36 21.08
N ASN A 523 -3.80 -12.45 19.76
CA ASN A 523 -4.20 -13.68 19.10
C ASN A 523 -3.07 -14.71 19.19
N THR A 524 -3.46 -15.99 19.21
CA THR A 524 -2.53 -17.11 19.29
C THR A 524 -2.78 -18.07 18.15
N TYR A 525 -1.71 -18.48 17.48
CA TYR A 525 -1.71 -19.41 16.36
C TYR A 525 -0.76 -20.56 16.68
N THR A 526 -1.10 -21.76 16.26
CA THR A 526 -0.34 -22.96 16.62
C THR A 526 -0.10 -23.82 15.40
N GLU A 527 1.11 -24.34 15.26
CA GLU A 527 1.49 -25.31 14.23
C GLU A 527 2.45 -26.34 14.83
N THR A 528 2.60 -27.52 14.23
CA THR A 528 3.41 -28.62 14.76
C THR A 528 4.44 -29.10 13.74
N SER A 529 5.63 -29.50 14.21
CA SER A 529 6.76 -29.85 13.35
C SER A 529 6.57 -31.13 12.55
N ASP A 530 5.61 -31.99 12.90
CA ASP A 530 5.24 -33.16 12.11
C ASP A 530 4.52 -32.82 10.81
N LYS A 531 4.04 -31.57 10.66
CA LYS A 531 3.42 -31.05 9.44
C LYS A 531 4.41 -30.30 8.55
N VAL A 532 5.69 -30.30 8.88
CA VAL A 532 6.73 -29.69 8.03
C VAL A 532 6.76 -30.39 6.69
N VAL A 533 6.68 -29.60 5.62
CA VAL A 533 6.78 -30.09 4.26
C VAL A 533 8.25 -30.33 3.94
N THR A 534 8.61 -31.57 3.64
CA THR A 534 9.99 -31.99 3.33
C THR A 534 10.28 -32.05 1.84
N GLU A 535 9.23 -32.08 1.00
CA GLU A 535 9.35 -32.04 -0.45
C GLU A 535 8.31 -31.11 -1.07
N PRO A 536 8.63 -30.35 -2.13
CA PRO A 536 7.63 -29.58 -2.83
C PRO A 536 6.70 -30.52 -3.59
N PHE A 537 5.40 -30.24 -3.52
CA PHE A 537 4.34 -30.96 -4.23
C PHE A 537 3.59 -29.98 -5.14
N TYR A 538 3.15 -30.44 -6.29
CA TYR A 538 2.52 -29.58 -7.28
C TYR A 538 1.21 -28.96 -6.78
N ASN A 539 0.34 -29.79 -6.25
CA ASN A 539 -0.90 -29.35 -5.65
C ASN A 539 -0.74 -29.30 -4.13
N TYR A 540 -0.59 -28.11 -3.58
CA TYR A 540 -0.62 -27.92 -2.13
C TYR A 540 -2.03 -27.61 -1.61
N ALA A 541 -3.04 -28.12 -2.30
CA ALA A 541 -4.45 -27.98 -2.00
C ALA A 541 -4.82 -28.45 -0.59
N HIS A 542 -4.09 -29.40 -0.03
CA HIS A 542 -4.34 -29.80 1.36
C HIS A 542 -4.09 -28.69 2.39
N TYR A 543 -3.50 -27.58 2.00
CA TYR A 543 -3.51 -26.35 2.80
C TYR A 543 -4.77 -25.52 2.57
N TYR A 544 -5.53 -25.79 1.52
CA TYR A 544 -6.80 -25.15 1.25
C TYR A 544 -7.90 -25.87 2.03
N VAL A 545 -8.71 -25.12 2.73
CA VAL A 545 -9.82 -25.69 3.55
C VAL A 545 -11.07 -25.98 2.70
N ASP A 546 -11.11 -25.52 1.47
CA ASP A 546 -12.32 -25.41 0.65
C ASP A 546 -12.41 -26.41 -0.52
N GLU A 547 -11.67 -27.49 -0.52
CA GLU A 547 -11.76 -28.53 -1.56
C GLU A 547 -12.63 -29.72 -1.11
N GLU A 548 -13.81 -29.45 -0.47
CA GLU A 548 -14.88 -30.43 -0.38
C GLU A 548 -15.87 -30.29 -1.54
#